data_0bd7258eba64026e96f8d1220d2d55d6
#
_entry.id   0bd7258eba64026e96f8d1220d2d55d6
#
_cell.length_a   1.000
_cell.length_b   1.000
_cell.length_c   1.000
_cell.angle_alpha   90.00
_cell.angle_beta   90.00
_cell.angle_gamma   90.00
#
_symmetry.space_group_name_H-M   'P 1'
#
loop_
_entity.id
_entity.type
_entity.pdbx_description
1 polymer ?
#
loop_
_entity_poly.entity_id
_entity_poly.type
_entity_poly.pdbx_seq_one_letter_code
_entity_poly.pdbx_strand_id
1 'polypeptide(L)' 'MVLNQLTALMEENNALKLRIKWLEEK' A
#
# COMPACT_ATOMS: atom_id res chain seq x y z
N MET A 1 15.00 -6.36 -9.75
CA MET A 1 15.99 -5.54 -9.05
C MET A 1 15.39 -5.00 -7.76
N VAL A 2 16.23 -4.68 -6.79
CA VAL A 2 15.78 -4.19 -5.48
C VAL A 2 14.90 -2.95 -5.61
N LEU A 3 15.26 -2.05 -6.51
CA LEU A 3 14.52 -0.80 -6.68
C LEU A 3 13.08 -1.05 -7.15
N ASN A 4 12.91 -1.99 -8.09
CA ASN A 4 11.57 -2.33 -8.57
C ASN A 4 10.74 -2.99 -7.48
N GLN A 5 11.37 -3.84 -6.67
CA GLN A 5 10.68 -4.50 -5.57
C GLN A 5 10.27 -3.48 -4.51
N LEU A 6 11.14 -2.51 -4.25
CA LEU A 6 10.83 -1.45 -3.28
C LEU A 6 9.63 -0.64 -3.75
N THR A 7 9.61 -0.26 -5.03
CA THR A 7 8.50 0.51 -5.57
C THR A 7 7.19 -0.29 -5.46
N ALA A 8 7.23 -1.57 -5.79
CA ALA A 8 6.05 -2.42 -5.70
C ALA A 8 5.54 -2.51 -4.27
N LEU A 9 6.45 -2.64 -3.30
CA LEU A 9 6.08 -2.70 -1.90
C LEU A 9 5.49 -1.40 -1.41
N MET A 10 6.02 -0.28 -1.88
CA MET A 10 5.49 1.03 -1.51
C MET A 10 4.08 1.22 -2.03
N GLU A 11 3.84 0.80 -3.27
CA GLU A 11 2.51 0.91 -3.86
C GLU A 11 1.52 0.00 -3.15
N GLU A 12 1.94 -1.21 -2.86
CA GLU A 12 1.10 -2.14 -2.11
C GLU A 12 0.80 -1.61 -0.72
N ASN A 13 1.82 -1.10 -0.06
CA ASN A 13 1.68 -0.53 1.28
C ASN A 13 0.67 0.61 1.27
N ASN A 14 0.77 1.48 0.27
CA ASN A 14 -0.14 2.61 0.15
C ASN A 14 -1.57 2.15 -0.08
N ALA A 15 -1.76 1.13 -0.92
CA ALA A 15 -3.09 0.59 -1.20
C ALA A 15 -3.71 -0.02 0.06
N LEU A 16 -2.89 -0.70 0.86
CA LEU A 16 -3.38 -1.29 2.10
C LEU A 16 -3.81 -0.23 3.10
N LYS A 17 -3.07 0.87 3.16
CA LYS A 17 -3.43 1.97 4.06
C LYS A 17 -4.76 2.60 3.66
N LEU A 18 -5.01 2.75 2.38
CA LEU A 18 -6.27 3.29 1.89
C LEU A 18 -7.42 2.34 2.23
N ARG A 19 -7.18 1.03 2.09
CA ARG A 19 -8.20 0.03 2.40
C ARG A 19 -8.57 0.06 3.88
N ILE A 20 -7.55 0.17 4.74
CA ILE A 20 -7.77 0.24 6.17
C ILE A 20 -8.58 1.48 6.53
N LYS A 21 -8.21 2.61 5.97
CA LYS A 21 -8.92 3.87 6.20
C LYS A 21 -10.39 3.73 5.79
N TRP A 22 -10.63 3.12 4.64
CA TRP A 22 -11.99 2.94 4.14
C TRP A 22 -12.81 2.07 5.09
N LEU A 23 -12.21 1.01 5.63
CA LEU A 23 -12.90 0.12 6.56
C LEU A 23 -13.17 0.80 7.90
N GLU A 24 -12.26 1.65 8.34
CA GLU A 24 -12.43 2.35 9.61
C GLU A 24 -13.51 3.42 9.54
N GLU A 25 -13.73 3.97 8.35
CA GLU A 25 -14.75 5.00 8.17
C GLU A 25 -16.14 4.41 7.98
N LYS A 26 -16.22 3.12 7.83
CA LYS A 26 -17.50 2.45 7.77
C LYS A 26 -18.15 2.45 9.14
#